data_a80db05574c3299e846c726e1b9cb3ff
#
_entry.id   a80db05574c3299e846c726e1b9cb3ff
#
_cell.length_a   1.000
_cell.length_b   1.000
_cell.length_c   1.000
_cell.angle_alpha   90.00
_cell.angle_beta   90.00
_cell.angle_gamma   90.00
#
_symmetry.space_group_name_H-M   'P 1'
#
loop_
_entity.id
_entity.type
_entity.pdbx_description
1 polymer ?
#
loop_
_entity_poly.entity_id
_entity_poly.type
_entity_poly.pdbx_seq_one_letter_code
_entity_poly.pdbx_strand_id
1 'polypeptide(L)'
;MTTNNLPTEKLRLEVEKKWIQHIKYCQDNFLYFVKEVWPDFIYRKTTQKNNIGHHQLIANEFTKIASEKKGRLIINMPPRHTKSEFASVYFPAWIIGKFPKMKIMQVSHNTELAVRFGSKVRNIIDSPEYKQIFGDVKLREDSKAKGRWETNKGGEYYAAGVGASITGR
;
A
#
# COMPACT_ATOMS: atom_id res chain seq x y z
N MET A 1 11.28 18.95 46.84
CA MET A 1 11.05 19.58 45.54
C MET A 1 10.52 18.52 44.59
N THR A 2 9.22 18.35 44.55
CA THR A 2 8.50 17.39 43.70
C THR A 2 8.06 18.14 42.45
N THR A 3 8.81 17.98 41.37
CA THR A 3 8.51 18.61 40.07
C THR A 3 7.29 17.93 39.44
N ASN A 4 6.25 18.70 39.24
CA ASN A 4 5.01 18.37 38.54
C ASN A 4 5.28 17.91 37.09
N ASN A 5 5.48 16.61 36.87
CA ASN A 5 5.61 16.02 35.52
C ASN A 5 4.28 15.43 34.99
N LEU A 6 3.17 15.51 35.73
CA LEU A 6 1.88 14.94 35.33
C LEU A 6 1.26 15.51 34.01
N PRO A 7 1.32 16.82 33.68
CA PRO A 7 0.70 17.31 32.45
C PRO A 7 1.43 16.83 31.21
N THR A 8 2.75 16.71 31.27
CA THR A 8 3.61 16.33 30.13
C THR A 8 3.46 14.84 29.81
N GLU A 9 3.36 13.99 30.80
CA GLU A 9 3.16 12.54 30.63
C GLU A 9 1.78 12.22 30.07
N LYS A 10 0.74 12.86 30.57
CA LYS A 10 -0.63 12.71 30.05
C LYS A 10 -0.72 13.13 28.58
N LEU A 11 -0.08 14.24 28.22
CA LEU A 11 -0.05 14.70 26.83
C LEU A 11 0.70 13.71 25.91
N ARG A 12 1.83 13.15 26.37
CA ARG A 12 2.57 12.12 25.62
C ARG A 12 1.71 10.89 25.38
N LEU A 13 1.02 10.40 26.38
CA LEU A 13 0.12 9.24 26.25
C LEU A 13 -1.05 9.51 25.30
N GLU A 14 -1.61 10.72 25.28
CA GLU A 14 -2.65 11.09 24.33
C GLU A 14 -2.13 11.15 22.88
N VAL A 15 -0.94 11.69 22.67
CA VAL A 15 -0.29 11.72 21.36
C VAL A 15 0.00 10.30 20.87
N GLU A 16 0.55 9.45 21.73
CA GLU A 16 0.83 8.05 21.41
C GLU A 16 -0.44 7.28 21.03
N LYS A 17 -1.52 7.43 21.80
CA LYS A 17 -2.82 6.81 21.47
C LYS A 17 -3.35 7.27 20.12
N LYS A 18 -3.29 8.57 19.82
CA LYS A 18 -3.71 9.10 18.50
C LYS A 18 -2.85 8.55 17.38
N TRP A 19 -1.54 8.43 17.61
CA TRP A 19 -0.62 7.85 16.63
C TRP A 19 -0.92 6.37 16.36
N ILE A 20 -1.10 5.56 17.38
CA ILE A 20 -1.49 4.15 17.26
C ILE A 20 -2.81 4.01 16.49
N GLN A 21 -3.79 4.87 16.80
CA GLN A 21 -5.05 4.89 16.07
C GLN A 21 -4.87 5.26 14.61
N HIS A 22 -4.04 6.25 14.30
CA HIS A 22 -3.72 6.65 12.93
C HIS A 22 -3.07 5.50 12.14
N ILE A 23 -2.07 4.82 12.72
CA ILE A 23 -1.44 3.63 12.12
C ILE A 23 -2.50 2.57 11.79
N LYS A 24 -3.39 2.28 12.73
CA LYS A 24 -4.46 1.31 12.52
C LYS A 24 -5.39 1.71 11.38
N TYR A 25 -5.74 2.99 11.26
CA TYR A 25 -6.52 3.49 10.12
C TYR A 25 -5.79 3.26 8.79
N CYS A 26 -4.49 3.51 8.72
CA CYS A 26 -3.68 3.25 7.53
C CYS A 26 -3.62 1.75 7.18
N GLN A 27 -3.53 0.88 8.19
CA GLN A 27 -3.55 -0.58 8.00
C GLN A 27 -4.91 -1.11 7.52
N ASP A 28 -6.01 -0.50 7.95
CA ASP A 28 -7.36 -0.98 7.67
C ASP A 28 -8.03 -0.31 6.47
N ASN A 29 -7.53 0.85 6.03
CA ASN A 29 -8.12 1.63 4.96
C ASN A 29 -7.08 2.03 3.90
N PHE A 30 -7.28 1.55 2.68
CA PHE A 30 -6.35 1.78 1.59
C PHE A 30 -6.13 3.27 1.27
N LEU A 31 -7.17 4.10 1.30
CA LEU A 31 -7.01 5.53 0.98
C LEU A 31 -6.19 6.28 2.05
N TYR A 32 -6.34 5.91 3.33
CA TYR A 32 -5.52 6.50 4.40
C TYR A 32 -4.06 6.11 4.23
N PHE A 33 -3.80 4.83 3.91
CA PHE A 33 -2.45 4.38 3.57
C PHE A 33 -1.85 5.18 2.41
N VAL A 34 -2.59 5.35 1.30
CA VAL A 34 -2.09 6.11 0.14
C VAL A 34 -1.75 7.55 0.52
N LYS A 35 -2.60 8.21 1.31
CA LYS A 35 -2.34 9.59 1.77
C LYS A 35 -1.08 9.72 2.61
N GLU A 36 -0.74 8.68 3.37
CA GLU A 36 0.44 8.68 4.23
C GLU A 36 1.73 8.42 3.45
N VAL A 37 1.71 7.46 2.53
CA VAL A 37 2.93 7.03 1.82
C VAL A 37 3.16 7.72 0.48
N TRP A 38 2.26 8.58 0.05
CA TRP A 38 2.38 9.35 -1.19
C TRP A 38 2.27 10.85 -0.91
N PRO A 39 3.39 11.54 -0.61
CA PRO A 39 3.37 12.95 -0.23
C PRO A 39 2.73 13.89 -1.26
N ASP A 40 2.94 13.59 -2.55
CA ASP A 40 2.43 14.40 -3.67
C ASP A 40 0.98 14.02 -4.07
N PHE A 41 0.32 13.16 -3.29
CA PHE A 41 -1.02 12.71 -3.62
C PHE A 41 -2.07 13.80 -3.41
N ILE A 42 -2.61 14.32 -4.51
CA ILE A 42 -3.69 15.29 -4.46
C ILE A 42 -5.03 14.56 -4.44
N TYR A 43 -5.61 14.42 -3.25
CA TYR A 43 -6.95 13.91 -3.09
C TYR A 43 -7.98 14.98 -3.46
N ARG A 44 -8.68 14.78 -4.58
CA ARG A 44 -9.78 15.67 -4.97
C ARG A 44 -11.09 15.13 -4.40
N LYS A 45 -11.65 15.87 -3.46
CA LYS A 45 -13.04 15.65 -3.01
C LYS A 45 -13.97 16.09 -4.14
N THR A 46 -15.07 15.37 -4.33
CA THR A 46 -16.15 15.86 -5.18
C THR A 46 -16.85 17.05 -4.51
N THR A 47 -17.24 18.02 -5.30
CA THR A 47 -18.04 19.18 -4.84
C THR A 47 -19.53 18.89 -4.83
N GLN A 48 -19.95 17.79 -5.47
CA GLN A 48 -21.37 17.42 -5.53
C GLN A 48 -21.79 16.72 -4.24
N LYS A 49 -22.85 17.23 -3.62
CA LYS A 49 -23.54 16.59 -2.49
C LYS A 49 -23.93 15.15 -2.88
N ASN A 50 -23.53 14.17 -2.09
CA ASN A 50 -23.78 12.73 -2.31
C ASN A 50 -22.96 12.04 -3.42
N ASN A 51 -21.94 12.69 -3.99
CA ASN A 51 -21.09 12.03 -4.98
C ASN A 51 -19.73 11.66 -4.36
N ILE A 52 -19.29 10.43 -4.60
CA ILE A 52 -18.02 9.89 -4.11
C ILE A 52 -16.97 10.12 -5.21
N GLY A 53 -15.87 10.79 -4.88
CA GLY A 53 -14.76 10.97 -5.82
C GLY A 53 -14.16 9.62 -6.25
N HIS A 54 -13.63 9.55 -7.48
CA HIS A 54 -13.09 8.31 -8.05
C HIS A 54 -11.99 7.66 -7.19
N HIS A 55 -11.16 8.45 -6.52
CA HIS A 55 -10.14 7.91 -5.59
C HIS A 55 -10.77 7.16 -4.42
N GLN A 56 -11.83 7.72 -3.84
CA GLN A 56 -12.54 7.09 -2.73
C GLN A 56 -13.26 5.83 -3.19
N LEU A 57 -13.89 5.87 -4.38
CA LEU A 57 -14.59 4.72 -4.94
C LEU A 57 -13.65 3.53 -5.14
N ILE A 58 -12.51 3.75 -5.82
CA ILE A 58 -11.52 2.71 -6.03
C ILE A 58 -10.95 2.19 -4.70
N ALA A 59 -10.65 3.10 -3.77
CA ALA A 59 -10.11 2.73 -2.47
C ALA A 59 -11.09 1.88 -1.64
N ASN A 60 -12.37 2.18 -1.70
CA ASN A 60 -13.42 1.38 -1.05
C ASN A 60 -13.46 -0.04 -1.61
N GLU A 61 -13.40 -0.19 -2.95
CA GLU A 61 -13.38 -1.52 -3.57
C GLU A 61 -12.11 -2.31 -3.22
N PHE A 62 -10.95 -1.68 -3.19
CA PHE A 62 -9.71 -2.33 -2.74
C PHE A 62 -9.78 -2.74 -1.27
N THR A 63 -10.32 -1.89 -0.41
CA THR A 63 -10.50 -2.21 1.02
C THR A 63 -11.45 -3.40 1.20
N LYS A 64 -12.53 -3.44 0.41
CA LYS A 64 -13.48 -4.54 0.41
C LYS A 64 -12.84 -5.86 -0.02
N ILE A 65 -12.12 -5.89 -1.15
CA ILE A 65 -11.40 -7.08 -1.62
C ILE A 65 -10.42 -7.59 -0.57
N ALA A 66 -9.72 -6.70 0.09
CA ALA A 66 -8.78 -7.06 1.15
C ALA A 66 -9.49 -7.68 2.36
N SER A 67 -10.65 -7.16 2.76
CA SER A 67 -11.43 -7.69 3.89
C SER A 67 -12.06 -9.05 3.59
N GLU A 68 -12.59 -9.24 2.39
CA GLU A 68 -13.22 -10.48 1.94
C GLU A 68 -12.20 -11.56 1.54
N LYS A 69 -10.92 -11.19 1.37
CA LYS A 69 -9.79 -12.05 0.93
C LYS A 69 -10.04 -12.75 -0.42
N LYS A 70 -10.99 -12.28 -1.19
CA LYS A 70 -11.33 -12.77 -2.53
C LYS A 70 -12.10 -11.69 -3.29
N GLY A 71 -12.02 -11.73 -4.61
CA GLY A 71 -12.76 -10.82 -5.46
C GLY A 71 -12.14 -10.71 -6.85
N ARG A 72 -12.93 -10.15 -7.76
CA ARG A 72 -12.50 -9.76 -9.10
C ARG A 72 -12.94 -8.33 -9.31
N LEU A 73 -12.02 -7.47 -9.71
CA LEU A 73 -12.29 -6.04 -9.94
C LEU A 73 -11.76 -5.65 -11.31
N ILE A 74 -12.64 -5.02 -12.09
CA ILE A 74 -12.28 -4.38 -13.35
C ILE A 74 -12.42 -2.88 -13.15
N ILE A 75 -11.35 -2.12 -13.45
CA ILE A 75 -11.33 -0.67 -13.31
C ILE A 75 -11.15 -0.04 -14.70
N ASN A 76 -12.21 0.56 -15.21
CA ASN A 76 -12.19 1.33 -16.46
C ASN A 76 -12.16 2.82 -16.13
N MET A 77 -11.07 3.49 -16.49
CA MET A 77 -10.89 4.92 -16.26
C MET A 77 -10.04 5.53 -17.38
N PRO A 78 -10.23 6.82 -17.66
CA PRO A 78 -9.36 7.54 -18.59
C PRO A 78 -7.89 7.50 -18.15
N PRO A 79 -6.95 7.70 -19.07
CA PRO A 79 -5.53 7.87 -18.74
C PRO A 79 -5.31 9.02 -17.73
N ARG A 80 -4.23 8.97 -16.97
CA ARG A 80 -3.81 10.01 -16.01
C ARG A 80 -4.75 10.25 -14.81
N HIS A 81 -5.65 9.29 -14.51
CA HIS A 81 -6.53 9.34 -13.34
C HIS A 81 -6.07 8.39 -12.23
N THR A 82 -4.76 8.25 -12.04
CA THR A 82 -4.11 7.46 -10.95
C THR A 82 -4.41 5.96 -10.91
N LYS A 83 -5.20 5.41 -11.86
CA LYS A 83 -5.58 3.99 -11.90
C LYS A 83 -4.41 3.04 -11.72
N SER A 84 -3.35 3.20 -12.51
CA SER A 84 -2.17 2.31 -12.47
C SER A 84 -1.36 2.49 -11.20
N GLU A 85 -1.23 3.71 -10.69
CA GLU A 85 -0.55 3.94 -9.41
C GLU A 85 -1.32 3.26 -8.28
N PHE A 86 -2.64 3.40 -8.21
CA PHE A 86 -3.46 2.73 -7.20
C PHE A 86 -3.40 1.21 -7.33
N ALA A 87 -3.68 0.66 -8.51
CA ALA A 87 -3.84 -0.79 -8.71
C ALA A 87 -2.51 -1.54 -8.76
N SER A 88 -1.47 -0.94 -9.37
CA SER A 88 -0.21 -1.65 -9.66
C SER A 88 0.95 -1.25 -8.75
N VAL A 89 0.78 -0.23 -7.90
CA VAL A 89 1.84 0.25 -7.01
C VAL A 89 1.37 0.27 -5.56
N TYR A 90 0.42 1.12 -5.19
CA TYR A 90 0.04 1.30 -3.79
C TYR A 90 -0.78 0.12 -3.24
N PHE A 91 -1.68 -0.47 -4.02
CA PHE A 91 -2.46 -1.62 -3.54
C PHE A 91 -1.59 -2.85 -3.27
N PRO A 92 -0.65 -3.25 -4.15
CA PRO A 92 0.31 -4.31 -3.83
C PRO A 92 1.13 -4.04 -2.57
N ALA A 93 1.63 -2.81 -2.38
CA ALA A 93 2.38 -2.45 -1.19
C ALA A 93 1.53 -2.59 0.08
N TRP A 94 0.30 -2.06 0.06
CA TRP A 94 -0.62 -2.13 1.18
C TRP A 94 -1.05 -3.56 1.53
N ILE A 95 -1.37 -4.37 0.50
CA ILE A 95 -1.82 -5.75 0.69
C ILE A 95 -0.72 -6.64 1.31
N ILE A 96 0.53 -6.46 0.91
CA ILE A 96 1.67 -7.17 1.51
C ILE A 96 1.88 -6.75 2.97
N GLY A 97 1.70 -5.47 3.29
CA GLY A 97 1.75 -5.01 4.67
C GLY A 97 0.65 -5.61 5.53
N LYS A 98 -0.58 -5.62 5.02
CA LYS A 98 -1.76 -6.16 5.70
C LYS A 98 -1.73 -7.68 5.81
N PHE A 99 -1.23 -8.38 4.80
CA PHE A 99 -1.10 -9.84 4.73
C PHE A 99 0.34 -10.23 4.38
N PRO A 100 1.24 -10.29 5.37
CA PRO A 100 2.69 -10.37 5.13
C PRO A 100 3.18 -11.60 4.36
N LYS A 101 2.36 -12.64 4.24
CA LYS A 101 2.64 -13.86 3.46
C LYS A 101 2.02 -13.86 2.06
N MET A 102 1.43 -12.73 1.64
CA MET A 102 0.77 -12.62 0.34
C MET A 102 1.78 -12.75 -0.80
N LYS A 103 1.41 -13.52 -1.82
CA LYS A 103 2.14 -13.64 -3.08
C LYS A 103 1.41 -12.84 -4.15
N ILE A 104 2.11 -11.93 -4.81
CA ILE A 104 1.55 -11.03 -5.83
C ILE A 104 2.22 -11.30 -7.16
N MET A 105 1.40 -11.51 -8.17
CA MET A 105 1.84 -11.53 -9.57
C MET A 105 1.31 -10.29 -10.27
N GLN A 106 2.21 -9.45 -10.75
CA GLN A 106 1.90 -8.26 -11.56
C GLN A 106 2.16 -8.56 -13.02
N VAL A 107 1.11 -8.56 -13.82
CA VAL A 107 1.21 -8.78 -15.27
C VAL A 107 0.94 -7.50 -16.03
N SER A 108 1.73 -7.20 -17.05
CA SER A 108 1.54 -6.08 -17.96
C SER A 108 1.76 -6.51 -19.41
N HIS A 109 1.43 -5.63 -20.38
CA HIS A 109 1.63 -5.90 -21.80
C HIS A 109 3.11 -6.18 -22.14
N ASN A 110 4.05 -5.59 -21.40
CA ASN A 110 5.47 -5.92 -21.52
C ASN A 110 6.12 -6.08 -20.16
N THR A 111 7.24 -6.80 -20.11
CA THR A 111 7.99 -7.09 -18.89
C THR A 111 8.60 -5.82 -18.29
N GLU A 112 9.08 -4.89 -19.07
CA GLU A 112 9.73 -3.66 -18.60
C GLU A 112 8.76 -2.84 -17.74
N LEU A 113 7.52 -2.66 -18.21
CA LEU A 113 6.49 -1.94 -17.44
C LEU A 113 6.12 -2.66 -16.16
N ALA A 114 5.98 -3.99 -16.18
CA ALA A 114 5.71 -4.78 -15.00
C ALA A 114 6.84 -4.65 -13.96
N VAL A 115 8.10 -4.73 -14.39
CA VAL A 115 9.30 -4.54 -13.56
C VAL A 115 9.39 -3.13 -12.99
N ARG A 116 9.00 -2.11 -13.77
CA ARG A 116 8.93 -0.73 -13.30
C ARG A 116 7.92 -0.56 -12.15
N PHE A 117 6.76 -1.18 -12.25
CA PHE A 117 5.80 -1.21 -11.14
C PHE A 117 6.38 -1.94 -9.92
N GLY A 118 7.00 -3.11 -10.12
CA GLY A 118 7.64 -3.85 -9.04
C GLY A 118 8.72 -3.06 -8.30
N SER A 119 9.51 -2.28 -9.04
CA SER A 119 10.49 -1.37 -8.44
C SER A 119 9.85 -0.28 -7.58
N LYS A 120 8.74 0.30 -8.03
CA LYS A 120 7.99 1.31 -7.24
C LYS A 120 7.42 0.69 -5.97
N VAL A 121 6.77 -0.48 -6.05
CA VAL A 121 6.25 -1.21 -4.88
C VAL A 121 7.36 -1.48 -3.87
N ARG A 122 8.49 -1.99 -4.34
CA ARG A 122 9.67 -2.25 -3.50
C ARG A 122 10.15 -0.99 -2.77
N ASN A 123 10.24 0.13 -3.48
CA ASN A 123 10.70 1.39 -2.91
C ASN A 123 9.72 1.92 -1.84
N ILE A 124 8.40 1.72 -2.02
CA ILE A 124 7.40 2.05 -1.00
C ILE A 124 7.62 1.20 0.25
N ILE A 125 7.81 -0.12 0.12
CA ILE A 125 8.04 -1.02 1.27
C ILE A 125 9.31 -0.63 2.04
N ASP A 126 10.30 -0.07 1.36
CA ASP A 126 11.54 0.39 1.99
C ASP A 126 11.47 1.81 2.57
N SER A 127 10.40 2.56 2.29
CA SER A 127 10.23 3.94 2.75
C SER A 127 10.03 4.02 4.27
N PRO A 128 10.42 5.16 4.90
CA PRO A 128 10.18 5.40 6.32
C PRO A 128 8.70 5.37 6.71
N GLU A 129 7.84 5.94 5.90
CA GLU A 129 6.39 6.02 6.12
C GLU A 129 5.77 4.62 6.14
N TYR A 130 6.15 3.77 5.19
CA TYR A 130 5.69 2.38 5.18
C TYR A 130 6.15 1.60 6.43
N LYS A 131 7.41 1.80 6.84
CA LYS A 131 7.98 1.16 8.04
C LYS A 131 7.29 1.61 9.33
N GLN A 132 6.75 2.82 9.38
CA GLN A 132 5.94 3.29 10.50
C GLN A 132 4.58 2.58 10.57
N ILE A 133 3.98 2.27 9.40
CA ILE A 133 2.68 1.62 9.33
C ILE A 133 2.80 0.09 9.48
N PHE A 134 3.78 -0.53 8.81
CA PHE A 134 3.97 -1.98 8.71
C PHE A 134 5.38 -2.40 9.11
N GLY A 135 5.86 -1.92 10.27
CA GLY A 135 7.27 -2.04 10.71
C GLY A 135 7.86 -3.44 10.73
N ASP A 136 7.01 -4.46 10.85
CA ASP A 136 7.43 -5.86 10.84
C ASP A 136 7.71 -6.42 9.43
N VAL A 137 7.21 -5.75 8.39
CA VAL A 137 7.36 -6.18 6.99
C VAL A 137 8.52 -5.44 6.35
N LYS A 138 9.56 -6.16 5.98
CA LYS A 138 10.78 -5.62 5.37
C LYS A 138 11.16 -6.46 4.16
N LEU A 139 11.87 -5.87 3.21
CA LEU A 139 12.47 -6.60 2.11
C LEU A 139 13.58 -7.52 2.62
N ARG A 140 13.65 -8.73 2.08
CA ARG A 140 14.80 -9.60 2.31
C ARG A 140 16.04 -9.03 1.60
N GLU A 141 17.19 -9.07 2.26
CA GLU A 141 18.44 -8.51 1.72
C GLU A 141 18.97 -9.25 0.49
N ASP A 142 18.74 -10.55 0.44
CA ASP A 142 19.16 -11.45 -0.62
C ASP A 142 18.17 -11.52 -1.81
N SER A 143 17.04 -10.83 -1.74
CA SER A 143 15.97 -10.90 -2.73
C SER A 143 15.41 -9.52 -3.08
N LYS A 144 16.25 -8.65 -3.68
CA LYS A 144 15.90 -7.26 -4.02
C LYS A 144 15.93 -6.95 -5.53
N ALA A 145 15.75 -7.95 -6.39
CA ALA A 145 15.71 -7.73 -7.83
C ALA A 145 14.50 -6.85 -8.21
N LYS A 146 14.63 -6.02 -9.26
CA LYS A 146 13.59 -5.03 -9.63
C LYS A 146 12.22 -5.66 -9.93
N GLY A 147 12.20 -6.83 -10.55
CA GLY A 147 10.97 -7.50 -10.97
C GLY A 147 10.58 -8.71 -10.11
N ARG A 148 11.43 -9.10 -9.15
CA ARG A 148 11.15 -10.21 -8.25
C ARG A 148 11.83 -9.95 -6.91
N TRP A 149 11.06 -9.98 -5.85
CA TRP A 149 11.57 -9.78 -4.51
C TRP A 149 10.67 -10.45 -3.47
N GLU A 150 11.22 -10.66 -2.30
CA GLU A 150 10.57 -11.30 -1.18
C GLU A 150 10.66 -10.44 0.07
N THR A 151 9.73 -10.67 0.98
CA THR A 151 9.75 -10.06 2.31
C THR A 151 10.27 -11.04 3.37
N ASN A 152 10.72 -10.50 4.49
CA ASN A 152 11.15 -11.29 5.66
C ASN A 152 10.04 -12.17 6.27
N LYS A 153 8.79 -11.93 5.89
CA LYS A 153 7.61 -12.69 6.35
C LYS A 153 7.13 -13.75 5.35
N GLY A 154 7.82 -13.92 4.22
CA GLY A 154 7.47 -14.89 3.18
C GLY A 154 6.45 -14.36 2.16
N GLY A 155 6.22 -13.06 2.10
CA GLY A 155 5.51 -12.44 0.98
C GLY A 155 6.40 -12.37 -0.25
N GLU A 156 5.81 -12.53 -1.42
CA GLU A 156 6.52 -12.54 -2.70
C GLU A 156 5.87 -11.56 -3.69
N TYR A 157 6.68 -10.93 -4.50
CA TYR A 157 6.25 -10.16 -5.65
C TYR A 157 6.97 -10.62 -6.90
N TYR A 158 6.20 -10.85 -7.96
CA TYR A 158 6.71 -11.27 -9.26
C TYR A 158 6.09 -10.44 -10.38
N ALA A 159 6.93 -9.79 -11.18
CA ALA A 159 6.54 -9.00 -12.35
C ALA A 159 6.78 -9.79 -13.64
N ALA A 160 5.76 -9.88 -14.49
CA ALA A 160 5.82 -10.56 -15.77
C ALA A 160 5.18 -9.74 -16.91
N GLY A 161 5.71 -9.87 -18.11
CA GLY A 161 5.04 -9.43 -19.33
C GLY A 161 4.14 -10.53 -19.88
N VAL A 162 3.13 -10.16 -20.68
CA VAL A 162 2.35 -11.13 -21.45
C VAL A 162 3.29 -11.85 -22.42
N GLY A 163 3.24 -13.17 -22.44
CA GLY A 163 4.17 -14.01 -23.22
C GLY A 163 5.48 -14.39 -22.52
N ALA A 164 5.76 -13.85 -21.32
CA ALA A 164 6.86 -14.34 -20.52
C ALA A 164 6.54 -15.75 -19.99
N SER A 165 7.55 -16.63 -19.90
CA SER A 165 7.36 -17.95 -19.29
C SER A 165 7.03 -17.84 -17.82
N ILE A 166 5.79 -18.19 -17.47
CA ILE A 166 5.28 -18.20 -16.08
C ILE A 166 5.22 -19.62 -15.54
N THR A 167 5.50 -20.63 -16.37
CA THR A 167 5.42 -22.04 -16.04
C THR A 167 6.57 -22.49 -15.12
N GLY A 168 6.25 -23.28 -14.12
CA GLY A 168 7.24 -23.96 -13.26
C GLY A 168 7.77 -23.15 -12.07
N ARG A 169 6.96 -22.23 -11.51
CA ARG A 169 7.36 -21.44 -10.33
C ARG A 169 6.28 -21.33 -9.28
#